data_feefc6952d970d6e8c88d3b7dbd6d488
#
_entry.id   feefc6952d970d6e8c88d3b7dbd6d488
#
_cell.length_a   1.000
_cell.length_b   1.000
_cell.length_c   1.000
_cell.angle_alpha   90.00
_cell.angle_beta   90.00
_cell.angle_gamma   90.00
#
_symmetry.space_group_name_H-M   'P 1'
#
loop_
_entity.id
_entity.type
_entity.pdbx_description
1 polymer ?
#
loop_
_entity_poly.entity_id
_entity_poly.type
_entity_poly.pdbx_seq_one_letter_code
_entity_poly.pdbx_strand_id
1 'polypeptide(L)' 'MTDKSALEIQVDGDHYKKYKIQPMEYIHANNIPFPEGNAIKYITRWRDKGGLKDIDKAIHILQMLKELELKNQSN' A
#
# COMPACT_ATOMS: atom_id res chain seq x y z
N MET A 1 -25.23 6.23 16.28
CA MET A 1 -23.77 6.30 16.16
C MET A 1 -23.21 4.96 15.74
N THR A 2 -22.25 4.97 14.87
CA THR A 2 -21.62 3.71 14.49
C THR A 2 -20.63 3.29 15.56
N ASP A 3 -20.54 1.99 15.77
CA ASP A 3 -19.69 1.44 16.80
C ASP A 3 -18.36 0.95 16.24
N LYS A 4 -18.19 1.00 14.93
CA LYS A 4 -16.97 0.53 14.30
C LYS A 4 -16.16 1.68 13.72
N SER A 5 -14.85 1.65 13.94
CA SER A 5 -13.97 2.60 13.30
C SER A 5 -13.85 2.26 11.82
N ALA A 6 -13.38 3.22 11.03
CA ALA A 6 -13.18 3.02 9.60
C ALA A 6 -12.21 1.87 9.33
N LEU A 7 -11.23 1.68 10.21
CA LEU A 7 -10.25 0.61 10.05
C LEU A 7 -10.85 -0.78 10.22
N GLU A 8 -11.98 -0.88 10.90
CA GLU A 8 -12.66 -2.16 11.10
C GLU A 8 -13.59 -2.51 9.96
N ILE A 9 -13.87 -1.55 9.08
CA ILE A 9 -14.82 -1.74 7.98
C ILE A 9 -14.07 -2.04 6.70
N GLN A 10 -14.49 -3.11 6.03
CA GLN A 10 -13.92 -3.51 4.75
C GLN A 10 -14.99 -3.38 3.68
N VAL A 11 -14.76 -2.50 2.72
CA VAL A 11 -15.74 -2.25 1.66
C VAL A 11 -15.78 -3.41 0.66
N ASP A 12 -14.61 -3.90 0.25
CA ASP A 12 -14.51 -4.95 -0.75
C ASP A 12 -14.01 -6.27 -0.19
N GLY A 13 -14.41 -6.59 1.03
CA GLY A 13 -13.97 -7.81 1.67
C GLY A 13 -13.15 -7.50 2.90
N ASP A 14 -12.50 -8.51 3.45
CA ASP A 14 -11.82 -8.36 4.72
C ASP A 14 -10.33 -8.68 4.65
N HIS A 15 -9.69 -8.37 3.52
CA HIS A 15 -8.27 -8.67 3.32
C HIS A 15 -7.36 -8.05 4.35
N TYR A 16 -7.71 -6.87 4.86
CA TYR A 16 -6.82 -6.13 5.76
C TYR A 16 -7.11 -6.35 7.23
N LYS A 17 -8.29 -6.85 7.56
CA LYS A 17 -8.68 -7.05 8.96
C LYS A 17 -7.81 -8.04 9.70
N LYS A 18 -7.27 -9.01 8.98
CA LYS A 18 -6.48 -10.07 9.60
C LYS A 18 -5.09 -9.61 10.02
N TYR A 19 -4.65 -8.47 9.55
CA TYR A 19 -3.32 -7.98 9.90
C TYR A 19 -3.36 -7.27 11.24
N LYS A 20 -2.33 -7.49 12.05
CA LYS A 20 -2.23 -6.79 13.33
C LYS A 20 -2.24 -5.28 13.14
N ILE A 21 -1.54 -4.81 12.12
CA ILE A 21 -1.49 -3.41 11.76
C ILE A 21 -1.83 -3.35 10.27
N GLN A 22 -2.91 -2.66 9.95
CA GLN A 22 -3.29 -2.54 8.54
C GLN A 22 -2.31 -1.62 7.81
N PRO A 23 -2.11 -1.87 6.50
CA PRO A 23 -1.18 -1.03 5.74
C PRO A 23 -1.44 0.47 5.89
N MET A 24 -2.71 0.88 5.89
CA MET A 24 -3.08 2.29 6.02
C MET A 24 -2.59 2.88 7.35
N GLU A 25 -2.70 2.12 8.43
CA GLU A 25 -2.23 2.57 9.73
C GLU A 25 -0.72 2.81 9.73
N TYR A 26 0.01 1.87 9.18
CA TYR A 26 1.46 1.95 9.10
C TYR A 26 1.91 3.13 8.23
N ILE A 27 1.30 3.24 7.05
CA ILE A 27 1.63 4.27 6.09
C ILE A 27 1.38 5.65 6.70
N HIS A 28 0.22 5.82 7.33
CA HIS A 28 -0.14 7.09 7.93
C HIS A 28 0.76 7.44 9.11
N ALA A 29 0.97 6.47 10.00
CA ALA A 29 1.74 6.72 11.22
C ALA A 29 3.19 7.14 10.93
N ASN A 30 3.74 6.65 9.83
CA ASN A 30 5.12 6.92 9.45
C ASN A 30 5.25 8.00 8.38
N ASN A 31 4.16 8.66 8.03
CA ASN A 31 4.14 9.70 7.01
C ASN A 31 4.79 9.24 5.70
N ILE A 32 4.45 8.02 5.30
CA ILE A 32 5.03 7.43 4.09
C ILE A 32 4.38 8.06 2.86
N PRO A 33 5.18 8.55 1.91
CA PRO A 33 4.63 9.17 0.70
C PRO A 33 3.84 8.19 -0.16
N PHE A 34 3.05 8.73 -1.08
CA PHE A 34 2.13 7.95 -1.89
C PHE A 34 2.78 6.79 -2.64
N PRO A 35 3.88 6.98 -3.39
CA PRO A 35 4.43 5.85 -4.16
C PRO A 35 4.86 4.69 -3.28
N GLU A 36 5.60 4.98 -2.21
CA GLU A 36 6.05 3.95 -1.28
C GLU A 36 4.87 3.29 -0.60
N GLY A 37 3.88 4.08 -0.18
CA GLY A 37 2.68 3.54 0.46
C GLY A 37 1.92 2.62 -0.48
N ASN A 38 1.83 3.00 -1.75
CA ASN A 38 1.15 2.18 -2.75
C ASN A 38 1.86 0.84 -2.96
N ALA A 39 3.19 0.86 -2.99
CA ALA A 39 3.97 -0.37 -3.10
C ALA A 39 3.75 -1.26 -1.88
N ILE A 40 3.75 -0.68 -0.69
CA ILE A 40 3.50 -1.42 0.55
C ILE A 40 2.14 -2.11 0.49
N LYS A 41 1.11 -1.41 0.02
CA LYS A 41 -0.22 -1.98 -0.11
C LYS A 41 -0.20 -3.25 -0.98
N TYR A 42 0.40 -3.18 -2.15
CA TYR A 42 0.43 -4.33 -3.05
C TYR A 42 1.25 -5.49 -2.50
N ILE A 43 2.39 -5.21 -1.91
CA ILE A 43 3.25 -6.25 -1.34
C ILE A 43 2.58 -6.91 -0.13
N THR A 44 1.78 -6.18 0.61
CA THR A 44 1.08 -6.74 1.75
C THR A 44 -0.03 -7.70 1.34
N ARG A 45 -0.76 -7.37 0.27
CA ARG A 45 -1.98 -8.10 -0.07
C ARG A 45 -1.85 -9.16 -1.17
N TRP A 46 -0.70 -9.26 -1.81
CA TRP A 46 -0.61 -10.05 -3.04
C TRP A 46 -1.05 -11.50 -2.88
N ARG A 47 -0.77 -12.13 -1.75
CA ARG A 47 -1.16 -13.53 -1.53
C ARG A 47 -2.67 -13.71 -1.45
N ASP A 48 -3.37 -12.69 -1.01
CA ASP A 48 -4.81 -12.79 -0.75
C ASP A 48 -5.67 -12.23 -1.86
N LYS A 49 -5.12 -11.40 -2.73
CA LYS A 49 -5.98 -10.74 -3.72
C LYS A 49 -5.42 -10.78 -5.14
N GLY A 50 -4.36 -10.07 -5.41
CA GLY A 50 -3.92 -9.87 -6.80
C GLY A 50 -2.91 -10.88 -7.31
N GLY A 51 -2.36 -11.71 -6.43
CA GLY A 51 -1.36 -12.67 -6.84
C GLY A 51 -0.12 -12.00 -7.41
N LEU A 52 0.53 -12.67 -8.34
CA LEU A 52 1.77 -12.16 -8.91
C LEU A 52 1.60 -10.82 -9.62
N LYS A 53 0.38 -10.50 -10.05
CA LYS A 53 0.11 -9.19 -10.65
C LYS A 53 0.34 -8.06 -9.65
N ASP A 54 0.01 -8.28 -8.38
CA ASP A 54 0.25 -7.28 -7.35
C ASP A 54 1.75 -7.07 -7.12
N ILE A 55 2.52 -8.13 -7.22
CA ILE A 55 3.98 -8.01 -7.14
C ILE A 55 4.50 -7.19 -8.33
N ASP A 56 3.99 -7.48 -9.52
CA ASP A 56 4.37 -6.71 -10.70
C ASP A 56 4.03 -5.24 -10.56
N LYS A 57 2.87 -4.95 -9.98
CA LYS A 57 2.46 -3.57 -9.74
C LYS A 57 3.42 -2.87 -8.77
N ALA A 58 3.83 -3.56 -7.72
CA ALA A 58 4.78 -2.99 -6.77
C ALA A 58 6.13 -2.72 -7.43
N ILE A 59 6.60 -3.65 -8.23
CA ILE A 59 7.86 -3.48 -8.96
C ILE A 59 7.77 -2.26 -9.87
N HIS A 60 6.67 -2.14 -10.61
CA HIS A 60 6.49 -1.03 -11.55
C HIS A 60 6.46 0.31 -10.81
N ILE A 61 5.76 0.37 -9.69
CA ILE A 61 5.70 1.58 -8.87
C ILE A 61 7.09 2.00 -8.41
N LEU A 62 7.89 1.04 -7.96
CA LEU A 62 9.25 1.33 -7.50
C LEU A 62 10.15 1.79 -8.64
N GLN A 63 9.97 1.22 -9.82
CA GLN A 63 10.70 1.66 -10.99
C GLN A 63 10.37 3.10 -11.38
N MET A 64 9.07 3.43 -11.34
CA MET A 64 8.63 4.80 -11.61
C MET A 64 9.19 5.77 -10.58
N LEU A 65 9.15 5.38 -9.31
CA LEU A 65 9.68 6.22 -8.24
C LEU A 65 11.17 6.49 -8.46
N LYS A 66 11.92 5.44 -8.76
CA LYS A 66 13.34 5.58 -8.99
C LYS A 66 13.62 6.53 -10.16
N GLU A 67 12.85 6.39 -11.23
CA GLU A 67 13.03 7.24 -12.41
C GLU A 67 12.74 8.70 -12.08
N LEU A 68 11.67 8.95 -11.33
CA LEU A 68 11.32 10.32 -10.95
C LEU A 68 12.37 10.96 -10.04
N GLU A 69 12.91 10.17 -9.11
CA GLU A 69 13.96 10.68 -8.23
C GLU A 69 15.24 10.97 -8.98
N LEU A 70 15.60 10.15 -9.96
CA LEU A 70 16.76 10.40 -10.78
C LEU A 70 16.60 11.68 -11.59
N LYS A 71 15.39 11.96 -12.09
CA LYS A 71 15.12 13.21 -12.79
C LYS A 71 15.33 14.42 -11.87
N ASN A 72 14.84 14.32 -10.64
CA ASN A 72 14.99 15.38 -9.68
C ASN A 72 16.45 15.65 -9.35
N GLN A 73 17.24 14.60 -9.27
CA GLN A 73 18.66 14.71 -8.96
C GLN A 73 19.49 15.28 -10.09
N SER A 74 19.04 15.13 -11.33
CA SER A 74 19.82 15.58 -12.48
C SER A 74 19.62 17.06 -12.80
N ASN A 75 18.81 17.74 -12.05
CA ASN A 75 18.65 19.20 -12.17
C ASN A 75 19.63 19.96 -11.27
#